data_f0bc499158c485cc38347654ffbf619f
#
_entry.id   f0bc499158c485cc38347654ffbf619f
#
_cell.length_a   1.000
_cell.length_b   1.000
_cell.length_c   1.000
_cell.angle_alpha   90.00
_cell.angle_beta   90.00
_cell.angle_gamma   90.00
#
_symmetry.space_group_name_H-M   'P 1'
#
loop_
_entity.id
_entity.type
_entity.pdbx_description
1 polymer ?
#
loop_
_entity_poly.entity_id
_entity_poly.type
_entity_poly.pdbx_seq_one_letter_code
_entity_poly.pdbx_strand_id
1 'polypeptide(L)'
;MRLFAQWRADERAQSHRVSSDPIATMTISSAMKTLNVLGSELVPCSYDPLTGYFRDGCCNTNAEDHGTHVICAKLTQEFLLFSLERGNDLITPRPEYRFTGLRPGDRWCLCVLRWKEAFDAGLAPGVVLESCHAKALDYVSLAHLQAHAL
;
A
#
# COMPACT_ATOMS: atom_id res chain seq x y z
N MET A 1 -15.84 4.54 0.20
CA MET A 1 -16.60 3.33 -0.15
C MET A 1 -15.82 2.35 -1.00
N ARG A 2 -15.10 2.81 -2.02
CA ARG A 2 -14.27 1.92 -2.84
C ARG A 2 -13.25 1.15 -2.03
N LEU A 3 -12.69 1.77 -0.98
CA LEU A 3 -11.70 1.11 -0.13
C LEU A 3 -12.27 -0.14 0.54
N PHE A 4 -13.51 -0.10 0.98
CA PHE A 4 -14.10 -1.24 1.70
C PHE A 4 -14.42 -2.41 0.80
N ALA A 5 -14.79 -2.15 -0.45
CA ALA A 5 -14.91 -3.21 -1.45
C ALA A 5 -13.55 -3.85 -1.72
N GLN A 6 -12.49 -3.03 -1.76
CA GLN A 6 -11.12 -3.50 -1.91
C GLN A 6 -10.73 -4.44 -0.77
N TRP A 7 -11.08 -4.08 0.47
CA TRP A 7 -10.77 -4.93 1.62
C TRP A 7 -11.33 -6.35 1.48
N ARG A 8 -12.54 -6.47 0.97
CA ARG A 8 -13.14 -7.78 0.73
C ARG A 8 -12.37 -8.58 -0.32
N ALA A 9 -11.93 -7.91 -1.37
CA ALA A 9 -11.14 -8.55 -2.41
C ALA A 9 -9.81 -9.03 -1.83
N ASP A 10 -9.21 -8.21 -0.97
CA ASP A 10 -7.95 -8.53 -0.32
C ASP A 10 -8.04 -9.81 0.51
N GLU A 11 -9.10 -9.94 1.30
CA GLU A 11 -9.29 -11.13 2.12
C GLU A 11 -9.40 -12.40 1.26
N ARG A 12 -10.11 -12.32 0.14
CA ARG A 12 -10.22 -13.46 -0.77
C ARG A 12 -8.88 -13.79 -1.41
N ALA A 13 -8.12 -12.77 -1.79
CA ALA A 13 -6.81 -12.96 -2.38
C ALA A 13 -5.87 -13.66 -1.40
N GLN A 14 -5.90 -13.27 -0.13
CA GLN A 14 -5.10 -13.91 0.91
C GLN A 14 -5.44 -15.39 1.06
N SER A 15 -6.73 -15.73 1.05
CA SER A 15 -7.16 -17.11 1.15
C SER A 15 -6.61 -17.96 0.00
N HIS A 16 -6.62 -17.44 -1.20
CA HIS A 16 -6.09 -18.14 -2.36
C HIS A 16 -4.58 -18.38 -2.26
N ARG A 17 -3.84 -17.46 -1.65
CA ARG A 17 -2.39 -17.61 -1.51
C ARG A 17 -2.01 -18.74 -0.58
N VAL A 18 -2.80 -19.03 0.44
CA VAL A 18 -2.52 -20.06 1.42
C VAL A 18 -2.50 -21.45 0.79
N SER A 19 -3.20 -21.64 -0.33
CA SER A 19 -3.26 -22.93 -1.02
C SER A 19 -2.10 -23.19 -1.97
N SER A 20 -1.11 -22.29 -2.06
CA SER A 20 0.04 -22.44 -2.96
C SER A 20 0.95 -23.59 -2.52
N ASP A 21 1.58 -24.24 -3.51
CA ASP A 21 2.58 -25.26 -3.25
C ASP A 21 3.81 -24.64 -2.58
N PRO A 22 4.15 -25.04 -1.33
CA PRO A 22 5.25 -24.41 -0.62
C PRO A 22 6.61 -24.60 -1.30
N ILE A 23 6.84 -25.74 -1.95
CA ILE A 23 8.11 -26.02 -2.62
C ILE A 23 8.28 -25.12 -3.84
N ALA A 24 7.26 -25.04 -4.69
CA ALA A 24 7.28 -24.18 -5.86
C ALA A 24 7.41 -22.71 -5.45
N THR A 25 6.70 -22.30 -4.40
CA THR A 25 6.76 -20.94 -3.87
C THR A 25 8.16 -20.59 -3.38
N MET A 26 8.81 -21.49 -2.65
CA MET A 26 10.16 -21.26 -2.15
C MET A 26 11.17 -21.11 -3.29
N THR A 27 11.09 -21.98 -4.30
CA THR A 27 11.97 -21.92 -5.45
C THR A 27 11.82 -20.61 -6.21
N ILE A 28 10.59 -20.18 -6.45
CA ILE A 28 10.31 -18.93 -7.15
C ILE A 28 10.78 -17.73 -6.30
N SER A 29 10.52 -17.76 -5.00
CA SER A 29 10.91 -16.67 -4.10
C SER A 29 12.42 -16.47 -4.06
N SER A 30 13.20 -17.55 -4.11
CA SER A 30 14.66 -17.42 -4.12
C SER A 30 15.20 -16.87 -5.42
N ALA A 31 14.46 -17.06 -6.53
CA ALA A 31 14.85 -16.59 -7.86
C ALA A 31 14.32 -15.19 -8.18
N MET A 32 13.16 -14.82 -7.63
CA MET A 32 12.46 -13.59 -8.00
C MET A 32 12.06 -12.81 -6.75
N LYS A 33 13.01 -12.02 -6.24
CA LYS A 33 12.73 -11.15 -5.11
C LYS A 33 11.84 -9.99 -5.54
N THR A 34 10.93 -9.59 -4.66
CA THR A 34 10.13 -8.39 -4.85
C THR A 34 10.99 -7.16 -4.61
N LEU A 35 11.02 -6.25 -5.57
CA LEU A 35 11.86 -5.06 -5.50
C LEU A 35 11.07 -3.83 -5.12
N ASN A 36 11.74 -2.91 -4.44
CA ASN A 36 11.22 -1.57 -4.16
C ASN A 36 11.62 -0.58 -5.26
N VAL A 37 11.18 0.68 -5.12
CA VAL A 37 11.45 1.73 -6.11
C VAL A 37 12.93 2.07 -6.25
N LEU A 38 13.77 1.66 -5.30
CA LEU A 38 15.22 1.88 -5.35
C LEU A 38 15.97 0.73 -6.01
N GLY A 39 15.25 -0.35 -6.39
CA GLY A 39 15.86 -1.52 -7.00
C GLY A 39 16.44 -2.52 -6.01
N SER A 40 16.23 -2.32 -4.71
CA SER A 40 16.60 -3.27 -3.66
C SER A 40 15.37 -4.05 -3.21
N GLU A 41 15.55 -4.98 -2.27
CA GLU A 41 14.46 -5.83 -1.78
C GLU A 41 13.42 -5.00 -1.02
N LEU A 42 12.14 -5.27 -1.29
CA LEU A 42 11.02 -4.59 -0.64
C LEU A 42 11.04 -4.85 0.88
N VAL A 43 11.02 -3.76 1.64
CA VAL A 43 11.03 -3.79 3.11
C VAL A 43 9.59 -3.65 3.61
N PRO A 44 9.20 -4.30 4.72
CA PRO A 44 7.86 -4.10 5.29
C PRO A 44 7.52 -2.65 5.58
N CYS A 45 6.26 -2.28 5.37
CA CYS A 45 5.75 -0.93 5.61
C CYS A 45 5.27 -0.77 7.05
N SER A 46 4.34 -1.63 7.49
CA SER A 46 3.81 -1.57 8.86
C SER A 46 3.15 -2.87 9.26
N TYR A 47 3.37 -3.28 10.50
CA TYR A 47 2.67 -4.39 11.12
C TYR A 47 1.59 -3.91 12.10
N ASP A 48 1.66 -2.65 12.53
CA ASP A 48 0.67 -2.06 13.44
C ASP A 48 0.52 -0.56 13.12
N PRO A 49 -0.51 -0.19 12.35
CA PRO A 49 -1.56 -1.03 11.79
C PRO A 49 -1.03 -2.02 10.74
N LEU A 50 -1.59 -3.22 10.71
CA LEU A 50 -1.20 -4.22 9.72
C LEU A 50 -1.72 -3.78 8.35
N THR A 51 -0.83 -3.58 7.40
CA THR A 51 -1.15 -3.01 6.10
C THR A 51 -0.80 -3.96 4.95
N GLY A 52 -1.10 -3.52 3.74
CA GLY A 52 -0.81 -4.22 2.51
C GLY A 52 -2.03 -4.90 1.92
N TYR A 53 -2.04 -5.03 0.60
CA TYR A 53 -3.11 -5.75 -0.10
C TYR A 53 -3.28 -7.15 0.47
N PHE A 54 -2.17 -7.83 0.78
CA PHE A 54 -2.17 -9.18 1.33
C PHE A 54 -2.20 -9.23 2.87
N ARG A 55 -2.20 -8.09 3.54
CA ARG A 55 -2.16 -8.00 5.00
C ARG A 55 -0.96 -8.72 5.61
N ASP A 56 0.17 -8.62 4.95
CA ASP A 56 1.44 -9.18 5.42
C ASP A 56 2.44 -8.11 5.88
N GLY A 57 1.99 -6.85 5.94
CA GLY A 57 2.82 -5.72 6.34
C GLY A 57 3.59 -5.05 5.22
N CYS A 58 3.58 -5.64 4.02
CA CYS A 58 4.33 -5.15 2.87
C CYS A 58 3.41 -4.57 1.81
N CYS A 59 3.88 -3.54 1.11
CA CYS A 59 3.12 -2.92 0.01
C CYS A 59 3.32 -3.73 -1.28
N ASN A 60 2.98 -5.01 -1.21
CA ASN A 60 3.03 -5.93 -2.33
C ASN A 60 1.74 -5.86 -3.13
N THR A 61 1.78 -6.33 -4.38
CA THR A 61 0.64 -6.21 -5.28
C THR A 61 0.61 -7.37 -6.27
N ASN A 62 -0.52 -7.51 -6.95
CA ASN A 62 -0.67 -8.44 -8.07
C ASN A 62 -1.75 -7.90 -9.02
N ALA A 63 -2.08 -8.66 -10.06
CA ALA A 63 -3.04 -8.25 -11.08
C ALA A 63 -4.46 -8.04 -10.54
N GLU A 64 -4.80 -8.65 -9.42
CA GLU A 64 -6.13 -8.52 -8.80
C GLU A 64 -6.26 -7.29 -7.91
N ASP A 65 -5.14 -6.69 -7.53
CA ASP A 65 -5.10 -5.45 -6.74
C ASP A 65 -5.38 -4.25 -7.65
N HIS A 66 -6.65 -3.98 -7.89
CA HIS A 66 -7.06 -2.90 -8.79
C HIS A 66 -6.68 -1.51 -8.28
N GLY A 67 -6.52 -1.35 -6.97
CA GLY A 67 -6.07 -0.09 -6.38
C GLY A 67 -4.57 0.11 -6.47
N THR A 68 -3.80 -0.93 -6.74
CA THR A 68 -2.34 -0.90 -6.77
C THR A 68 -1.77 -0.22 -5.52
N HIS A 69 -1.88 -0.92 -4.39
CA HIS A 69 -1.54 -0.39 -3.06
C HIS A 69 -0.04 -0.55 -2.79
N VAL A 70 0.76 0.29 -3.44
CA VAL A 70 2.22 0.12 -3.50
C VAL A 70 3.03 1.26 -2.86
N ILE A 71 2.38 2.28 -2.34
CA ILE A 71 3.06 3.43 -1.73
C ILE A 71 3.00 3.32 -0.21
N CYS A 72 4.13 3.05 0.43
CA CYS A 72 4.22 3.12 1.89
C CYS A 72 4.39 4.57 2.31
N ALA A 73 3.38 5.13 2.96
CA ALA A 73 3.38 6.52 3.37
C ALA A 73 3.13 6.65 4.87
N LYS A 74 3.75 7.65 5.47
CA LYS A 74 3.45 8.06 6.84
C LYS A 74 2.38 9.13 6.77
N LEU A 75 1.17 8.78 7.23
CA LEU A 75 -0.01 9.59 7.02
C LEU A 75 0.01 10.87 7.83
N THR A 76 -0.53 11.93 7.22
CA THR A 76 -0.74 13.22 7.87
C THR A 76 -2.23 13.48 8.02
N GLN A 77 -2.60 14.37 8.94
CA GLN A 77 -4.00 14.75 9.08
C GLN A 77 -4.53 15.41 7.80
N GLU A 78 -3.71 16.26 7.17
CA GLU A 78 -4.08 16.95 5.93
C GLU A 78 -4.40 15.95 4.82
N PHE A 79 -3.57 14.93 4.67
CA PHE A 79 -3.81 13.89 3.67
C PHE A 79 -5.08 13.09 4.00
N LEU A 80 -5.27 12.70 5.26
CA LEU A 80 -6.44 11.92 5.67
C LEU A 80 -7.74 12.67 5.38
N LEU A 81 -7.79 13.98 5.67
CA LEU A 81 -8.96 14.80 5.40
C LEU A 81 -9.17 15.01 3.89
N PHE A 82 -8.09 15.22 3.15
CA PHE A 82 -8.15 15.33 1.70
C PHE A 82 -8.70 14.04 1.07
N SER A 83 -8.19 12.90 1.51
CA SER A 83 -8.60 11.59 1.03
C SER A 83 -10.09 11.34 1.31
N LEU A 84 -10.55 11.73 2.50
CA LEU A 84 -11.96 11.63 2.87
C LEU A 84 -12.84 12.46 1.92
N GLU A 85 -12.46 13.70 1.66
CA GLU A 85 -13.17 14.57 0.72
C GLU A 85 -13.25 13.99 -0.68
N ARG A 86 -12.20 13.30 -1.10
CA ARG A 86 -12.13 12.68 -2.43
C ARG A 86 -12.79 11.32 -2.51
N GLY A 87 -13.52 10.93 -1.46
CA GLY A 87 -14.29 9.69 -1.45
C GLY A 87 -13.52 8.45 -1.02
N ASN A 88 -12.33 8.62 -0.46
CA ASN A 88 -11.52 7.52 0.06
C ASN A 88 -11.35 7.70 1.57
N ASP A 89 -12.33 7.21 2.33
CA ASP A 89 -12.36 7.35 3.79
C ASP A 89 -11.41 6.35 4.44
N LEU A 90 -10.28 6.85 4.93
CA LEU A 90 -9.28 6.07 5.66
C LEU A 90 -9.39 6.27 7.18
N ILE A 91 -10.30 7.11 7.63
CA ILE A 91 -10.39 7.52 9.04
C ILE A 91 -11.41 6.69 9.80
N THR A 92 -12.57 6.43 9.21
CA THR A 92 -13.68 5.76 9.89
C THR A 92 -13.39 4.28 10.11
N PRO A 93 -13.42 3.80 11.37
CA PRO A 93 -13.27 2.38 11.64
C PRO A 93 -14.35 1.54 10.96
N ARG A 94 -13.97 0.37 10.47
CA ARG A 94 -14.87 -0.61 9.87
C ARG A 94 -14.55 -2.00 10.45
N PRO A 95 -15.08 -2.31 11.63
CA PRO A 95 -14.77 -3.58 12.31
C PRO A 95 -15.11 -4.81 11.47
N GLU A 96 -16.15 -4.74 10.63
CA GLU A 96 -16.57 -5.82 9.75
C GLU A 96 -15.49 -6.18 8.71
N TYR A 97 -14.53 -5.29 8.46
CA TYR A 97 -13.38 -5.53 7.59
C TYR A 97 -12.06 -5.55 8.36
N ARG A 98 -12.11 -5.60 9.69
CA ARG A 98 -10.93 -5.54 10.57
C ARG A 98 -10.09 -4.28 10.32
N PHE A 99 -10.77 -3.20 9.98
CA PHE A 99 -10.14 -1.91 9.73
C PHE A 99 -10.40 -1.00 10.92
N THR A 100 -9.33 -0.60 11.61
CA THR A 100 -9.43 0.19 12.83
C THR A 100 -9.49 1.70 12.59
N GLY A 101 -9.39 2.14 11.33
CA GLY A 101 -9.22 3.53 10.99
C GLY A 101 -7.77 3.96 11.17
N LEU A 102 -7.35 4.95 10.39
CA LEU A 102 -5.97 5.42 10.41
C LEU A 102 -5.89 6.79 11.05
N ARG A 103 -4.74 7.05 11.66
CA ARG A 103 -4.43 8.30 12.35
C ARG A 103 -3.16 8.92 11.79
N PRO A 104 -2.96 10.23 11.99
CA PRO A 104 -1.67 10.85 11.64
C PRO A 104 -0.52 10.09 12.29
N GLY A 105 0.53 9.83 11.51
CA GLY A 105 1.69 9.08 11.96
C GLY A 105 1.66 7.59 11.63
N ASP A 106 0.51 7.03 11.33
CA ASP A 106 0.40 5.63 10.88
C ASP A 106 1.05 5.47 9.52
N ARG A 107 1.68 4.31 9.30
CA ARG A 107 2.19 3.94 7.98
C ARG A 107 1.18 3.02 7.30
N TRP A 108 0.94 3.25 6.03
CA TRP A 108 -0.08 2.53 5.27
C TRP A 108 0.33 2.38 3.83
N CYS A 109 -0.02 1.23 3.24
CA CYS A 109 0.17 1.00 1.81
C CYS A 109 -0.97 1.65 1.05
N LEU A 110 -0.69 2.82 0.49
CA LEU A 110 -1.68 3.61 -0.24
C LEU A 110 -1.83 3.15 -1.69
N CYS A 111 -3.04 3.28 -2.20
CA CYS A 111 -3.28 3.24 -3.64
C CYS A 111 -2.41 4.30 -4.32
N VAL A 112 -1.65 3.91 -5.33
CA VAL A 112 -0.69 4.80 -5.98
C VAL A 112 -1.36 6.02 -6.60
N LEU A 113 -2.55 5.86 -7.19
CA LEU A 113 -3.27 6.97 -7.79
C LEU A 113 -3.84 7.92 -6.74
N ARG A 114 -4.15 7.44 -5.55
CA ARG A 114 -4.57 8.32 -4.44
C ARG A 114 -3.42 9.15 -3.92
N TRP A 115 -2.21 8.57 -3.87
CA TRP A 115 -1.02 9.33 -3.53
C TRP A 115 -0.71 10.40 -4.60
N LYS A 116 -0.81 10.01 -5.87
CA LYS A 116 -0.58 10.94 -6.98
C LYS A 116 -1.58 12.09 -6.98
N GLU A 117 -2.84 11.80 -6.71
CA GLU A 117 -3.88 12.83 -6.60
C GLU A 117 -3.51 13.85 -5.51
N ALA A 118 -3.06 13.36 -4.36
CA ALA A 118 -2.62 14.22 -3.26
C ALA A 118 -1.35 14.99 -3.63
N PHE A 119 -0.42 14.35 -4.34
CA PHE A 119 0.78 15.02 -4.83
C PHE A 119 0.44 16.20 -5.72
N ASP A 120 -0.48 16.01 -6.65
CA ASP A 120 -0.92 17.08 -7.57
C ASP A 120 -1.61 18.22 -6.81
N ALA A 121 -2.20 17.94 -5.66
CA ALA A 121 -2.85 18.94 -4.81
C ALA A 121 -1.90 19.56 -3.76
N GLY A 122 -0.64 19.12 -3.71
CA GLY A 122 0.31 19.62 -2.72
C GLY A 122 0.12 19.06 -1.33
N LEU A 123 -0.58 17.94 -1.19
CA LEU A 123 -0.95 17.34 0.10
C LEU A 123 -0.46 15.89 0.26
N ALA A 124 0.45 15.43 -0.59
CA ALA A 124 0.96 14.07 -0.50
C ALA A 124 1.74 13.83 0.79
N PRO A 125 1.48 12.73 1.50
CA PRO A 125 2.24 12.38 2.69
C PRO A 125 3.64 11.90 2.32
N GLY A 126 4.56 11.98 3.27
CA GLY A 126 5.92 11.48 3.11
C GLY A 126 5.93 9.97 2.92
N VAL A 127 6.91 9.48 2.17
CA VAL A 127 6.99 8.07 1.79
C VAL A 127 8.25 7.40 2.32
N VAL A 128 8.15 6.10 2.53
CA VAL A 128 9.28 5.24 2.91
C VAL A 128 9.72 4.52 1.63
N LEU A 129 10.75 5.03 0.97
CA LEU A 129 11.14 4.56 -0.37
C LEU A 129 11.42 3.06 -0.44
N GLU A 130 12.16 2.52 0.54
CA GLU A 130 12.49 1.09 0.56
C GLU A 130 11.26 0.20 0.78
N SER A 131 10.14 0.78 1.19
CA SER A 131 8.88 0.06 1.41
C SER A 131 7.84 0.34 0.33
N CYS A 132 8.21 1.11 -0.70
CA CYS A 132 7.36 1.34 -1.88
C CYS A 132 7.72 0.33 -2.96
N HIS A 133 6.74 -0.43 -3.42
CA HIS A 133 6.94 -1.45 -4.45
C HIS A 133 7.37 -0.80 -5.79
N ALA A 134 8.26 -1.46 -6.51
CA ALA A 134 8.76 -0.96 -7.81
C ALA A 134 7.64 -0.66 -8.81
N LYS A 135 6.51 -1.34 -8.71
CA LYS A 135 5.34 -1.11 -9.57
C LYS A 135 4.84 0.34 -9.51
N ALA A 136 5.12 1.06 -8.42
CA ALA A 136 4.75 2.47 -8.29
C ALA A 136 5.32 3.31 -9.43
N LEU A 137 6.47 2.94 -9.95
CA LEU A 137 7.13 3.69 -11.03
C LEU A 137 6.41 3.62 -12.37
N ASP A 138 5.42 2.73 -12.51
CA ASP A 138 4.54 2.71 -13.68
C ASP A 138 3.56 3.90 -13.67
N TYR A 139 3.36 4.54 -12.52
CA TYR A 139 2.35 5.58 -12.31
C TYR A 139 2.94 6.92 -11.90
N VAL A 140 4.03 6.92 -11.14
CA VAL A 140 4.66 8.13 -10.61
C VAL A 140 6.17 8.07 -10.83
N SER A 141 6.82 9.22 -10.94
CA SER A 141 8.26 9.26 -11.13
C SER A 141 9.00 9.04 -9.82
N LEU A 142 10.19 8.43 -9.90
CA LEU A 142 11.05 8.28 -8.73
C LEU A 142 11.41 9.65 -8.12
N ALA A 143 11.62 10.66 -8.97
CA ALA A 143 11.94 12.01 -8.50
C ALA A 143 10.84 12.58 -7.60
N HIS A 144 9.57 12.36 -7.96
CA HIS A 144 8.44 12.81 -7.13
C HIS A 144 8.41 12.09 -5.79
N LEU A 145 8.68 10.78 -5.78
CA LEU A 145 8.75 10.01 -4.53
C LEU A 145 9.92 10.47 -3.68
N GLN A 146 11.09 10.69 -4.28
CA GLN A 146 12.28 11.15 -3.56
C GLN A 146 12.07 12.53 -2.94
N ALA A 147 11.33 13.41 -3.60
CA ALA A 147 11.00 14.73 -3.05
C ALA A 147 10.16 14.65 -1.78
N HIS A 148 9.47 13.53 -1.58
CA HIS A 148 8.63 13.28 -0.39
C HIS A 148 9.21 12.19 0.51
N ALA A 149 10.45 11.79 0.31
CA ALA A 149 11.09 10.75 1.13
C ALA A 149 11.25 11.23 2.58
N LEU A 150 10.95 10.33 3.50
CA LEU A 150 11.13 10.55 4.94
C LEU A 150 12.60 10.38 5.33
#